data_d1de10ef18e7d12ea922988564d3858d
#
_entry.id   d1de10ef18e7d12ea922988564d3858d
#
_cell.length_a   1.000
_cell.length_b   1.000
_cell.length_c   1.000
_cell.angle_alpha   90.00
_cell.angle_beta   90.00
_cell.angle_gamma   90.00
#
_symmetry.space_group_name_H-M   'P 1'
#
loop_
_entity.id
_entity.type
_entity.pdbx_description
1 polymer ?
#
loop_
_entity_poly.entity_id
_entity_poly.type
_entity_poly.pdbx_seq_one_letter_code
_entity_poly.pdbx_strand_id
1 'polypeptide(L)'
;MIEINDVTFHYGQEDGEHDTETGVKNISLSVKAGQCVVLCGRSGCGKSTIMRLVNGLAPNFYAGRLAGEVSVGGKSPASMLPEERTRLMGVVFQDPRSQFFMETVRDELAFSAENIGMAPDEIRSRIDRQASQLGISHLLDTSLHKLSSGQKQRVAIAAASILTPPLLLLDEPTANLDASSTQNLIEILSKLKQNGTTLLISEHRLVPFLPVVDLFVCMENGKIARTWTKDEFCQLSHGDVRMYGLRHPDMTLPETAKKREQPEMSEFMLEGRGLSYFYKKKNDGITDINVSLPQGSVTALTGENGTGKTTLCKILCGLLQERKGTIVRQGRSLSASKRRAVSYSVMQDADYQLYADSVGNEIVLGKVLNEELREKAYEAMDAFGLRELRDRHPASLSGGEKQRVTMAAAYCSEAELIVLDEPTSGLDGDGVLKVAAWVKRLAEAGKTVVIITHDQILSKLACDQVVELRLTRDVETIFAEPGIRTTVETANR
;
A
#
# COMPACT_ATOMS: atom_id res chain seq x y z
N MET A 1 20.27 13.10 -17.49
CA MET A 1 19.88 11.67 -17.61
C MET A 1 18.48 11.54 -18.19
N ILE A 2 17.51 12.23 -17.62
CA ILE A 2 16.14 12.34 -18.15
C ILE A 2 15.90 13.81 -18.48
N GLU A 3 15.37 14.08 -19.68
CA GLU A 3 14.94 15.41 -20.11
C GLU A 3 13.52 15.31 -20.64
N ILE A 4 12.63 16.10 -20.07
CA ILE A 4 11.23 16.24 -20.46
C ILE A 4 11.03 17.72 -20.78
N ASN A 5 10.72 18.05 -22.04
CA ASN A 5 10.63 19.41 -22.53
C ASN A 5 9.22 19.69 -23.05
N ASP A 6 8.47 20.51 -22.29
CA ASP A 6 7.10 20.97 -22.60
C ASP A 6 6.15 19.84 -23.03
N VAL A 7 6.18 18.74 -22.27
CA VAL A 7 5.44 17.54 -22.61
C VAL A 7 3.99 17.64 -22.17
N THR A 8 3.10 17.40 -23.14
CA THR A 8 1.67 17.19 -22.93
C THR A 8 1.30 15.80 -23.47
N PHE A 9 0.63 14.99 -22.66
CA PHE A 9 0.16 13.67 -23.04
C PHE A 9 -1.27 13.44 -22.58
N HIS A 10 -2.12 13.01 -23.50
CA HIS A 10 -3.51 12.64 -23.25
C HIS A 10 -3.74 11.18 -23.67
N TYR A 11 -4.34 10.39 -22.77
CA TYR A 11 -4.78 9.03 -23.09
C TYR A 11 -5.97 9.07 -24.07
N GLY A 12 -6.10 8.07 -24.93
CA GLY A 12 -7.23 7.90 -25.86
C GLY A 12 -6.79 7.37 -27.22
N GLN A 13 -7.72 6.78 -27.97
CA GLN A 13 -7.50 6.36 -29.36
C GLN A 13 -7.82 7.52 -30.34
N GLU A 14 -7.27 7.47 -31.58
CA GLU A 14 -7.37 8.54 -32.55
C GLU A 14 -8.82 8.87 -32.98
N ASP A 15 -9.77 7.92 -32.85
CA ASP A 15 -11.13 8.01 -33.39
C ASP A 15 -12.26 8.05 -32.34
N GLY A 16 -11.95 8.22 -31.03
CA GLY A 16 -12.94 8.27 -29.95
C GLY A 16 -13.08 9.65 -29.30
N GLU A 17 -14.16 9.84 -28.53
CA GLU A 17 -14.30 10.99 -27.64
C GLU A 17 -13.08 11.04 -26.70
N HIS A 18 -12.27 12.08 -26.86
CA HIS A 18 -11.06 12.26 -26.07
C HIS A 18 -11.45 12.61 -24.64
N ASP A 19 -11.09 11.76 -23.70
CA ASP A 19 -11.04 12.15 -22.30
C ASP A 19 -9.84 13.12 -22.12
N THR A 20 -10.09 14.39 -22.46
CA THR A 20 -9.08 15.46 -22.46
C THR A 20 -8.59 15.81 -21.06
N GLU A 21 -9.18 15.21 -20.04
CA GLU A 21 -8.85 15.47 -18.63
C GLU A 21 -7.80 14.51 -18.09
N THR A 22 -7.61 13.33 -18.70
CA THR A 22 -6.64 12.32 -18.21
C THR A 22 -5.30 12.48 -18.91
N GLY A 23 -4.22 12.63 -18.12
CA GLY A 23 -2.85 12.73 -18.64
C GLY A 23 -1.99 13.76 -17.93
N VAL A 24 -1.04 14.35 -18.66
CA VAL A 24 -0.13 15.41 -18.17
C VAL A 24 -0.08 16.58 -19.15
N LYS A 25 0.16 17.80 -18.65
CA LYS A 25 0.11 19.04 -19.43
C LYS A 25 1.31 19.93 -19.14
N ASN A 26 2.06 20.33 -20.19
CA ASN A 26 3.19 21.27 -20.12
C ASN A 26 4.23 20.87 -19.05
N ILE A 27 4.65 19.62 -19.06
CA ILE A 27 5.67 19.11 -18.13
C ILE A 27 7.05 19.44 -18.66
N SER A 28 7.86 20.11 -17.83
CA SER A 28 9.30 20.28 -18.06
C SER A 28 10.05 19.81 -16.81
N LEU A 29 10.91 18.81 -16.96
CA LEU A 29 11.66 18.18 -15.88
C LEU A 29 13.01 17.67 -16.38
N SER A 30 14.09 18.05 -15.69
CA SER A 30 15.44 17.53 -15.93
C SER A 30 15.93 16.77 -14.72
N VAL A 31 16.40 15.53 -14.93
CA VAL A 31 17.01 14.68 -13.91
C VAL A 31 18.44 14.38 -14.28
N LYS A 32 19.39 14.80 -13.46
CA LYS A 32 20.81 14.60 -13.68
C LYS A 32 21.21 13.14 -13.42
N ALA A 33 22.34 12.69 -14.04
CA ALA A 33 22.89 11.38 -13.73
C ALA A 33 23.28 11.27 -12.24
N GLY A 34 22.95 10.13 -11.61
CA GLY A 34 23.17 9.87 -10.18
C GLY A 34 22.22 10.60 -9.23
N GLN A 35 21.26 11.38 -9.73
CA GLN A 35 20.26 12.07 -8.92
C GLN A 35 19.11 11.15 -8.54
N CYS A 36 18.56 11.33 -7.33
CA CYS A 36 17.32 10.70 -6.88
C CYS A 36 16.20 11.74 -6.86
N VAL A 37 15.20 11.55 -7.71
CA VAL A 37 14.01 12.40 -7.79
C VAL A 37 12.77 11.61 -7.37
N VAL A 38 11.98 12.18 -6.46
CA VAL A 38 10.72 11.59 -6.00
C VAL A 38 9.54 12.40 -6.51
N LEU A 39 8.72 11.78 -7.36
CA LEU A 39 7.44 12.34 -7.81
C LEU A 39 6.40 12.13 -6.70
N CYS A 40 5.76 13.20 -6.26
CA CYS A 40 4.74 13.17 -5.21
C CYS A 40 3.48 13.93 -5.64
N GLY A 41 2.45 13.94 -4.80
CA GLY A 41 1.17 14.58 -5.06
C GLY A 41 0.00 13.61 -4.95
N ARG A 42 -1.21 14.13 -5.17
CA ARG A 42 -2.47 13.37 -5.05
C ARG A 42 -2.53 12.17 -5.97
N SER A 43 -3.36 11.20 -5.63
CA SER A 43 -3.67 10.09 -6.54
C SER A 43 -4.30 10.63 -7.83
N GLY A 44 -3.93 10.07 -8.98
CA GLY A 44 -4.41 10.53 -10.29
C GLY A 44 -3.78 11.82 -10.82
N CYS A 45 -2.82 12.46 -10.13
CA CYS A 45 -2.21 13.72 -10.57
C CYS A 45 -1.21 13.58 -11.75
N GLY A 46 -0.95 12.36 -12.26
CA GLY A 46 -0.09 12.13 -13.43
C GLY A 46 1.29 11.54 -13.15
N LYS A 47 1.63 11.13 -11.92
CA LYS A 47 2.93 10.51 -11.57
C LYS A 47 3.24 9.29 -12.43
N SER A 48 2.31 8.32 -12.46
CA SER A 48 2.48 7.10 -13.27
C SER A 48 2.50 7.39 -14.77
N THR A 49 1.87 8.47 -15.22
CA THR A 49 1.96 8.91 -16.62
C THR A 49 3.38 9.37 -16.97
N ILE A 50 4.04 10.15 -16.10
CA ILE A 50 5.46 10.50 -16.27
C ILE A 50 6.33 9.24 -16.29
N MET A 51 6.10 8.30 -15.38
CA MET A 51 6.84 7.03 -15.36
C MET A 51 6.67 6.26 -16.68
N ARG A 52 5.44 6.20 -17.23
CA ARG A 52 5.14 5.54 -18.51
C ARG A 52 5.76 6.25 -19.71
N LEU A 53 5.87 7.56 -19.69
CA LEU A 53 6.56 8.32 -20.74
C LEU A 53 8.07 8.07 -20.68
N VAL A 54 8.68 8.09 -19.50
CA VAL A 54 10.10 7.88 -19.31
C VAL A 54 10.52 6.44 -19.63
N ASN A 55 9.68 5.44 -19.34
CA ASN A 55 9.98 4.04 -19.69
C ASN A 55 9.58 3.66 -21.12
N GLY A 56 8.96 4.58 -21.87
CA GLY A 56 8.54 4.37 -23.27
C GLY A 56 7.33 3.46 -23.45
N LEU A 57 6.56 3.18 -22.40
CA LEU A 57 5.27 2.48 -22.50
C LEU A 57 4.17 3.39 -23.04
N ALA A 58 4.23 4.70 -22.78
CA ALA A 58 3.41 5.69 -23.47
C ALA A 58 4.27 6.41 -24.53
N PRO A 59 3.74 6.65 -25.74
CA PRO A 59 2.36 6.38 -26.21
C PRO A 59 2.16 4.95 -26.78
N ASN A 60 3.17 4.10 -26.85
CA ASN A 60 3.15 2.87 -27.66
C ASN A 60 2.22 1.77 -27.09
N PHE A 61 2.33 1.47 -25.80
CA PHE A 61 1.49 0.48 -25.12
C PHE A 61 0.23 1.13 -24.54
N TYR A 62 0.41 2.27 -23.89
CA TYR A 62 -0.69 3.13 -23.46
C TYR A 62 -0.94 4.16 -24.53
N ALA A 63 -1.88 3.85 -25.45
CA ALA A 63 -2.21 4.71 -26.56
C ALA A 63 -2.60 6.13 -26.13
N GLY A 64 -2.12 7.13 -26.86
CA GLY A 64 -2.41 8.53 -26.55
C GLY A 64 -1.65 9.50 -27.47
N ARG A 65 -1.95 10.79 -27.34
CA ARG A 65 -1.29 11.86 -28.08
C ARG A 65 -0.20 12.48 -27.22
N LEU A 66 1.03 12.45 -27.72
CA LEU A 66 2.21 13.06 -27.12
C LEU A 66 2.60 14.31 -27.91
N ALA A 67 2.69 15.46 -27.23
CA ALA A 67 3.33 16.67 -27.73
C ALA A 67 4.52 17.01 -26.82
N GLY A 68 5.53 17.67 -27.34
CA GLY A 68 6.80 17.90 -26.65
C GLY A 68 7.78 16.75 -26.80
N GLU A 69 8.86 16.76 -26.02
CA GLU A 69 9.96 15.82 -26.18
C GLU A 69 10.33 15.16 -24.85
N VAL A 70 10.46 13.82 -24.87
CA VAL A 70 11.01 13.03 -23.77
C VAL A 70 12.28 12.36 -24.24
N SER A 71 13.39 12.56 -23.53
CA SER A 71 14.64 11.84 -23.78
C SER A 71 15.22 11.23 -22.51
N VAL A 72 15.82 10.05 -22.67
CA VAL A 72 16.54 9.31 -21.62
C VAL A 72 17.89 8.90 -22.19
N GLY A 73 18.97 9.36 -21.57
CA GLY A 73 20.31 9.16 -22.13
C GLY A 73 20.49 9.76 -23.52
N GLY A 74 19.75 10.83 -23.85
CA GLY A 74 19.79 11.50 -25.14
C GLY A 74 18.97 10.81 -26.27
N LYS A 75 18.19 9.78 -25.95
CA LYS A 75 17.33 9.07 -26.92
C LYS A 75 15.87 9.13 -26.51
N SER A 76 14.95 9.13 -27.46
CA SER A 76 13.51 9.03 -27.18
C SER A 76 13.12 7.61 -26.72
N PRO A 77 12.57 7.43 -25.51
CA PRO A 77 12.22 6.10 -24.99
C PRO A 77 11.18 5.37 -25.85
N ALA A 78 10.28 6.09 -26.47
CA ALA A 78 9.23 5.54 -27.33
C ALA A 78 9.79 4.88 -28.61
N SER A 79 10.95 5.35 -29.12
CA SER A 79 11.58 4.82 -30.33
C SER A 79 12.72 3.83 -30.06
N MET A 80 13.09 3.59 -28.79
CA MET A 80 14.14 2.63 -28.43
C MET A 80 13.69 1.18 -28.68
N LEU A 81 14.63 0.38 -29.18
CA LEU A 81 14.45 -1.07 -29.20
C LEU A 81 14.35 -1.63 -27.76
N PRO A 82 13.62 -2.72 -27.53
CA PRO A 82 13.48 -3.32 -26.21
C PRO A 82 14.83 -3.61 -25.51
N GLU A 83 15.81 -4.11 -26.27
CA GLU A 83 17.15 -4.39 -25.75
C GLU A 83 17.89 -3.11 -25.30
N GLU A 84 17.85 -2.03 -26.10
CA GLU A 84 18.45 -0.74 -25.73
C GLU A 84 17.81 -0.18 -24.46
N ARG A 85 16.48 -0.28 -24.37
CA ARG A 85 15.72 0.19 -23.23
C ARG A 85 16.10 -0.57 -21.96
N THR A 86 16.17 -1.90 -22.03
CA THR A 86 16.53 -2.76 -20.89
C THR A 86 17.95 -2.51 -20.39
N ARG A 87 18.91 -2.14 -21.28
CA ARG A 87 20.27 -1.76 -20.89
C ARG A 87 20.33 -0.37 -20.26
N LEU A 88 19.41 0.53 -20.62
CA LEU A 88 19.40 1.92 -20.16
C LEU A 88 18.61 2.10 -18.87
N MET A 89 17.54 1.34 -18.67
CA MET A 89 16.65 1.50 -17.52
C MET A 89 16.09 0.18 -16.99
N GLY A 90 16.04 0.07 -15.65
CA GLY A 90 15.28 -0.94 -14.94
C GLY A 90 13.99 -0.34 -14.42
N VAL A 91 12.92 -1.14 -14.40
CA VAL A 91 11.59 -0.70 -13.92
C VAL A 91 11.11 -1.63 -12.83
N VAL A 92 10.61 -1.07 -11.74
CA VAL A 92 9.96 -1.79 -10.65
C VAL A 92 8.53 -1.26 -10.51
N PHE A 93 7.55 -2.12 -10.73
CA PHE A 93 6.13 -1.77 -10.67
C PHE A 93 5.62 -1.77 -9.21
N GLN A 94 4.49 -1.10 -8.99
CA GLN A 94 3.82 -0.99 -7.69
C GLN A 94 3.51 -2.37 -7.07
N ASP A 95 3.05 -3.34 -7.87
CA ASP A 95 2.91 -4.73 -7.43
C ASP A 95 4.00 -5.60 -8.07
N PRO A 96 5.03 -6.02 -7.31
CA PRO A 96 6.08 -6.90 -7.83
C PRO A 96 5.56 -8.21 -8.42
N ARG A 97 4.38 -8.71 -7.96
CA ARG A 97 3.79 -9.96 -8.46
C ARG A 97 3.39 -9.86 -9.93
N SER A 98 2.95 -8.68 -10.36
CA SER A 98 2.57 -8.44 -11.75
C SER A 98 3.76 -8.36 -12.71
N GLN A 99 4.98 -8.27 -12.17
CA GLN A 99 6.23 -8.15 -12.90
C GLN A 99 6.94 -9.50 -13.11
N PHE A 100 6.67 -10.49 -12.25
CA PHE A 100 7.36 -11.77 -12.27
C PHE A 100 6.85 -12.71 -13.36
N PHE A 101 7.78 -13.27 -14.13
CA PHE A 101 7.50 -14.23 -15.20
C PHE A 101 7.91 -15.66 -14.86
N MET A 102 8.87 -15.83 -13.93
CA MET A 102 9.46 -17.12 -13.62
C MET A 102 8.91 -17.70 -12.31
N GLU A 103 9.25 -18.96 -12.03
CA GLU A 103 8.81 -19.62 -10.79
C GLU A 103 9.79 -19.41 -9.64
N THR A 104 11.09 -19.39 -9.91
CA THR A 104 12.14 -19.24 -8.90
C THR A 104 12.81 -17.86 -8.96
N VAL A 105 13.41 -17.44 -7.86
CA VAL A 105 14.17 -16.19 -7.78
C VAL A 105 15.35 -16.19 -8.77
N ARG A 106 16.08 -17.31 -8.86
CA ARG A 106 17.22 -17.46 -9.76
C ARG A 106 16.84 -17.22 -11.21
N ASP A 107 15.77 -17.87 -11.67
CA ASP A 107 15.31 -17.78 -13.05
C ASP A 107 14.77 -16.37 -13.34
N GLU A 108 14.10 -15.74 -12.38
CA GLU A 108 13.62 -14.35 -12.52
C GLU A 108 14.79 -13.36 -12.69
N LEU A 109 15.88 -13.55 -11.93
CA LEU A 109 17.08 -12.70 -12.09
C LEU A 109 17.80 -12.95 -13.41
N ALA A 110 17.77 -14.19 -13.94
CA ALA A 110 18.36 -14.55 -15.22
C ALA A 110 17.60 -13.97 -16.41
N PHE A 111 16.29 -13.84 -16.30
CA PHE A 111 15.34 -13.61 -17.40
C PHE A 111 15.75 -12.46 -18.34
N SER A 112 16.03 -11.27 -17.80
CA SER A 112 16.38 -10.11 -18.63
C SER A 112 17.74 -10.29 -19.32
N ALA A 113 18.70 -10.95 -18.68
CA ALA A 113 20.04 -11.18 -19.24
C ALA A 113 20.03 -12.28 -20.33
N GLU A 114 19.20 -13.29 -20.15
CA GLU A 114 18.99 -14.35 -21.16
C GLU A 114 18.34 -13.76 -22.43
N ASN A 115 17.32 -12.90 -22.26
CA ASN A 115 16.61 -12.29 -23.39
C ASN A 115 17.51 -11.40 -24.27
N ILE A 116 18.61 -10.85 -23.73
CA ILE A 116 19.59 -10.08 -24.51
C ILE A 116 20.77 -10.93 -24.98
N GLY A 117 20.70 -12.27 -24.83
CA GLY A 117 21.73 -13.19 -25.31
C GLY A 117 23.05 -13.16 -24.53
N MET A 118 23.04 -12.81 -23.24
CA MET A 118 24.24 -12.80 -22.40
C MET A 118 24.77 -14.22 -22.17
N ALA A 119 26.09 -14.38 -22.08
CA ALA A 119 26.72 -15.69 -21.83
C ALA A 119 26.33 -16.26 -20.46
N PRO A 120 26.05 -17.59 -20.34
CA PRO A 120 25.56 -18.20 -19.10
C PRO A 120 26.47 -17.98 -17.88
N ASP A 121 27.78 -17.96 -18.05
CA ASP A 121 28.72 -17.73 -16.95
C ASP A 121 28.67 -16.27 -16.44
N GLU A 122 28.48 -15.32 -17.34
CA GLU A 122 28.28 -13.93 -16.98
C GLU A 122 26.96 -13.73 -16.23
N ILE A 123 25.88 -14.39 -16.68
CA ILE A 123 24.58 -14.37 -16.00
C ILE A 123 24.72 -14.88 -14.56
N ARG A 124 25.38 -16.04 -14.36
CA ARG A 124 25.61 -16.60 -13.02
C ARG A 124 26.37 -15.64 -12.12
N SER A 125 27.47 -15.09 -12.64
CA SER A 125 28.29 -14.11 -11.90
C SER A 125 27.50 -12.87 -11.49
N ARG A 126 26.62 -12.38 -12.37
CA ARG A 126 25.73 -11.23 -12.06
C ARG A 126 24.69 -11.57 -11.01
N ILE A 127 24.06 -12.74 -11.12
CA ILE A 127 23.07 -13.22 -10.14
C ILE A 127 23.71 -13.29 -8.75
N ASP A 128 24.86 -13.95 -8.62
CA ASP A 128 25.54 -14.11 -7.33
C ASP A 128 25.92 -12.76 -6.71
N ARG A 129 26.42 -11.83 -7.54
CA ARG A 129 26.75 -10.47 -7.11
C ARG A 129 25.50 -9.71 -6.62
N GLN A 130 24.45 -9.67 -7.43
CA GLN A 130 23.22 -8.95 -7.09
C GLN A 130 22.54 -9.56 -5.88
N ALA A 131 22.45 -10.89 -5.81
CA ALA A 131 21.86 -11.58 -4.69
C ALA A 131 22.61 -11.31 -3.37
N SER A 132 23.94 -11.26 -3.42
CA SER A 132 24.77 -10.89 -2.27
C SER A 132 24.57 -9.43 -1.86
N GLN A 133 24.59 -8.49 -2.81
CA GLN A 133 24.43 -7.05 -2.54
C GLN A 133 23.07 -6.71 -1.92
N LEU A 134 22.02 -7.43 -2.33
CA LEU A 134 20.65 -7.20 -1.88
C LEU A 134 20.21 -8.15 -0.74
N GLY A 135 21.13 -9.00 -0.26
CA GLY A 135 20.87 -9.92 0.86
C GLY A 135 19.81 -10.98 0.56
N ILE A 136 19.70 -11.44 -0.71
CA ILE A 136 18.73 -12.44 -1.15
C ILE A 136 19.37 -13.77 -1.61
N SER A 137 20.66 -14.00 -1.37
CA SER A 137 21.36 -15.23 -1.80
C SER A 137 20.69 -16.51 -1.29
N HIS A 138 20.16 -16.47 -0.08
CA HIS A 138 19.44 -17.61 0.52
C HIS A 138 18.06 -17.88 -0.10
N LEU A 139 17.57 -16.99 -0.96
CA LEU A 139 16.26 -17.09 -1.62
C LEU A 139 16.36 -17.60 -3.06
N LEU A 140 17.56 -17.71 -3.65
CA LEU A 140 17.74 -17.99 -5.08
C LEU A 140 16.94 -19.18 -5.60
N ASP A 141 16.88 -20.25 -4.84
CA ASP A 141 16.17 -21.49 -5.23
C ASP A 141 14.74 -21.57 -4.65
N THR A 142 14.23 -20.43 -4.10
CA THR A 142 12.89 -20.35 -3.53
C THR A 142 11.88 -19.93 -4.59
N SER A 143 10.67 -20.52 -4.55
CA SER A 143 9.56 -20.09 -5.40
C SER A 143 9.10 -18.69 -5.02
N LEU A 144 8.91 -17.81 -6.03
CA LEU A 144 8.45 -16.43 -5.89
C LEU A 144 7.12 -16.30 -5.13
N HIS A 145 6.25 -17.31 -5.26
CA HIS A 145 4.96 -17.33 -4.54
C HIS A 145 5.10 -17.47 -3.02
N LYS A 146 6.22 -18.00 -2.54
CA LYS A 146 6.48 -18.21 -1.10
C LYS A 146 7.12 -17.01 -0.40
N LEU A 147 7.51 -16.00 -1.17
CA LEU A 147 8.21 -14.83 -0.66
C LEU A 147 7.24 -13.86 0.06
N SER A 148 7.74 -13.23 1.13
CA SER A 148 7.07 -12.09 1.76
C SER A 148 7.07 -10.85 0.83
N SER A 149 6.23 -9.84 1.12
CA SER A 149 6.17 -8.60 0.34
C SER A 149 7.54 -7.91 0.24
N GLY A 150 8.27 -7.79 1.36
CA GLY A 150 9.61 -7.20 1.37
C GLY A 150 10.66 -8.04 0.63
N GLN A 151 10.54 -9.38 0.64
CA GLN A 151 11.40 -10.24 -0.17
C GLN A 151 11.10 -10.11 -1.66
N LYS A 152 9.81 -10.07 -2.04
CA LYS A 152 9.39 -9.81 -3.43
C LYS A 152 9.91 -8.49 -3.95
N GLN A 153 9.83 -7.44 -3.14
CA GLN A 153 10.34 -6.11 -3.51
C GLN A 153 11.85 -6.13 -3.77
N ARG A 154 12.63 -6.80 -2.90
CA ARG A 154 14.09 -6.96 -3.11
C ARG A 154 14.41 -7.74 -4.37
N VAL A 155 13.65 -8.81 -4.66
CA VAL A 155 13.82 -9.60 -5.89
C VAL A 155 13.48 -8.77 -7.13
N ALA A 156 12.40 -7.98 -7.10
CA ALA A 156 12.04 -7.11 -8.22
C ALA A 156 13.13 -6.07 -8.53
N ILE A 157 13.70 -5.47 -7.47
CA ILE A 157 14.84 -4.54 -7.63
C ILE A 157 16.08 -5.27 -8.16
N ALA A 158 16.36 -6.49 -7.67
CA ALA A 158 17.47 -7.30 -8.16
C ALA A 158 17.33 -7.61 -9.65
N ALA A 159 16.15 -8.05 -10.08
CA ALA A 159 15.84 -8.34 -11.48
C ALA A 159 15.95 -7.08 -12.36
N ALA A 160 15.37 -5.96 -11.92
CA ALA A 160 15.44 -4.68 -12.62
C ALA A 160 16.87 -4.11 -12.72
N SER A 161 17.76 -4.48 -11.79
CA SER A 161 19.15 -3.99 -11.74
C SER A 161 20.21 -5.02 -12.18
N ILE A 162 19.81 -6.19 -12.67
CA ILE A 162 20.76 -7.25 -13.07
C ILE A 162 21.70 -6.84 -14.19
N LEU A 163 21.24 -5.99 -15.10
CA LEU A 163 22.03 -5.42 -16.19
C LEU A 163 22.81 -4.16 -15.78
N THR A 164 22.74 -3.75 -14.52
CA THR A 164 23.35 -2.53 -13.99
C THR A 164 22.96 -1.27 -14.79
N PRO A 165 21.65 -1.04 -15.02
CA PRO A 165 21.22 0.10 -15.82
C PRO A 165 21.55 1.42 -15.09
N PRO A 166 21.91 2.50 -15.82
CA PRO A 166 22.19 3.80 -15.21
C PRO A 166 20.96 4.51 -14.65
N LEU A 167 19.75 4.02 -14.94
CA LEU A 167 18.46 4.55 -14.46
C LEU A 167 17.59 3.45 -13.88
N LEU A 168 17.02 3.68 -12.68
CA LEU A 168 15.96 2.87 -12.12
C LEU A 168 14.70 3.71 -11.92
N LEU A 169 13.58 3.17 -12.37
CA LEU A 169 12.23 3.71 -12.22
C LEU A 169 11.50 2.84 -11.21
N LEU A 170 10.97 3.44 -10.13
CA LEU A 170 10.24 2.71 -9.08
C LEU A 170 8.88 3.37 -8.85
N ASP A 171 7.81 2.61 -9.07
CA ASP A 171 6.44 3.09 -8.84
C ASP A 171 5.93 2.54 -7.49
N GLU A 172 5.68 3.44 -6.53
CA GLU A 172 5.24 3.17 -5.16
C GLU A 172 5.98 1.99 -4.47
N PRO A 173 7.32 1.99 -4.43
CA PRO A 173 8.09 0.84 -3.97
C PRO A 173 7.93 0.52 -2.48
N THR A 174 7.36 1.42 -1.66
CA THR A 174 7.09 1.16 -0.24
C THR A 174 5.66 0.70 0.05
N ALA A 175 4.83 0.53 -0.98
CA ALA A 175 3.48 0.01 -0.82
C ALA A 175 3.54 -1.40 -0.17
N ASN A 176 2.73 -1.62 0.86
CA ASN A 176 2.62 -2.90 1.58
C ASN A 176 3.92 -3.37 2.31
N LEU A 177 4.90 -2.47 2.52
CA LEU A 177 6.09 -2.76 3.30
C LEU A 177 5.92 -2.30 4.76
N ASP A 178 6.37 -3.15 5.68
CA ASP A 178 6.56 -2.77 7.08
C ASP A 178 7.77 -1.83 7.26
N ALA A 179 7.98 -1.33 8.46
CA ALA A 179 9.03 -0.37 8.75
C ALA A 179 10.43 -0.96 8.48
N SER A 180 10.67 -2.22 8.86
CA SER A 180 11.97 -2.89 8.68
C SER A 180 12.27 -3.13 7.19
N SER A 181 11.28 -3.60 6.42
CA SER A 181 11.40 -3.78 4.97
C SER A 181 11.59 -2.45 4.23
N THR A 182 10.91 -1.39 4.69
CA THR A 182 11.08 -0.04 4.14
C THR A 182 12.49 0.47 4.39
N GLN A 183 13.02 0.32 5.60
CA GLN A 183 14.39 0.72 5.94
C GLN A 183 15.42 -0.01 5.06
N ASN A 184 15.28 -1.33 4.93
CA ASN A 184 16.14 -2.14 4.06
C ASN A 184 16.08 -1.68 2.59
N LEU A 185 14.89 -1.33 2.09
CA LEU A 185 14.73 -0.77 0.74
C LEU A 185 15.52 0.53 0.57
N ILE A 186 15.41 1.46 1.52
CA ILE A 186 16.12 2.74 1.48
C ILE A 186 17.64 2.56 1.50
N GLU A 187 18.15 1.60 2.27
CA GLU A 187 19.58 1.26 2.28
C GLU A 187 20.05 0.72 0.91
N ILE A 188 19.24 -0.13 0.26
CA ILE A 188 19.50 -0.63 -1.09
C ILE A 188 19.56 0.53 -2.08
N LEU A 189 18.54 1.39 -2.09
CA LEU A 189 18.47 2.54 -3.00
C LEU A 189 19.64 3.53 -2.77
N SER A 190 20.02 3.74 -1.52
CA SER A 190 21.18 4.56 -1.15
C SER A 190 22.48 4.00 -1.74
N LYS A 191 22.71 2.68 -1.65
CA LYS A 191 23.88 2.02 -2.26
C LYS A 191 23.86 2.12 -3.78
N LEU A 192 22.72 1.89 -4.42
CA LEU A 192 22.58 2.02 -5.88
C LEU A 192 22.90 3.46 -6.35
N LYS A 193 22.37 4.47 -5.65
CA LYS A 193 22.67 5.87 -5.92
C LYS A 193 24.14 6.20 -5.74
N GLN A 194 24.79 5.73 -4.67
CA GLN A 194 26.22 5.91 -4.43
C GLN A 194 27.08 5.29 -5.54
N ASN A 195 26.60 4.22 -6.17
CA ASN A 195 27.24 3.59 -7.34
C ASN A 195 26.93 4.32 -8.66
N GLY A 196 26.27 5.48 -8.60
CA GLY A 196 26.00 6.33 -9.77
C GLY A 196 24.65 6.06 -10.45
N THR A 197 23.80 5.15 -9.95
CA THR A 197 22.49 4.91 -10.51
C THR A 197 21.56 6.10 -10.27
N THR A 198 20.91 6.57 -11.32
CA THR A 198 19.85 7.59 -11.26
C THR A 198 18.55 6.94 -10.80
N LEU A 199 17.81 7.59 -9.90
CA LEU A 199 16.57 7.07 -9.37
C LEU A 199 15.43 8.04 -9.68
N LEU A 200 14.37 7.55 -10.33
CA LEU A 200 13.09 8.27 -10.46
C LEU A 200 12.02 7.42 -9.77
N ILE A 201 11.42 7.97 -8.74
CA ILE A 201 10.52 7.25 -7.83
C ILE A 201 9.18 7.98 -7.78
N SER A 202 8.06 7.27 -7.97
CA SER A 202 6.72 7.76 -7.67
C SER A 202 6.34 7.26 -6.28
N GLU A 203 5.91 8.15 -5.37
CA GLU A 203 5.64 7.72 -3.99
C GLU A 203 4.67 8.66 -3.24
N HIS A 204 3.93 8.06 -2.30
CA HIS A 204 3.08 8.79 -1.36
C HIS A 204 3.72 8.92 0.04
N ARG A 205 4.50 7.92 0.47
CA ARG A 205 5.20 7.89 1.77
C ARG A 205 6.57 8.54 1.65
N LEU A 206 6.65 9.87 1.72
CA LEU A 206 7.84 10.65 1.33
C LEU A 206 8.97 10.61 2.37
N VAL A 207 8.63 10.58 3.66
CA VAL A 207 9.60 10.66 4.77
C VAL A 207 10.68 9.57 4.75
N PRO A 208 10.37 8.29 4.44
CA PRO A 208 11.40 7.27 4.33
C PRO A 208 12.50 7.59 3.32
N PHE A 209 12.21 8.37 2.27
CA PHE A 209 13.15 8.69 1.21
C PHE A 209 14.09 9.87 1.52
N LEU A 210 13.90 10.57 2.64
CA LEU A 210 14.77 11.68 3.06
C LEU A 210 16.27 11.35 3.07
N PRO A 211 16.73 10.13 3.41
CA PRO A 211 18.15 9.80 3.34
C PRO A 211 18.74 9.74 1.92
N VAL A 212 17.91 9.52 0.89
CA VAL A 212 18.37 9.23 -0.47
C VAL A 212 17.95 10.29 -1.50
N VAL A 213 16.88 11.03 -1.27
CA VAL A 213 16.31 12.01 -2.19
C VAL A 213 17.16 13.27 -2.33
N ASP A 214 17.24 13.79 -3.56
CA ASP A 214 17.79 15.11 -3.86
C ASP A 214 16.69 16.13 -4.16
N LEU A 215 15.62 15.71 -4.83
CA LEU A 215 14.55 16.59 -5.26
C LEU A 215 13.19 15.89 -5.15
N PHE A 216 12.23 16.55 -4.53
CA PHE A 216 10.81 16.21 -4.60
C PHE A 216 10.15 17.03 -5.70
N VAL A 217 9.37 16.37 -6.55
CA VAL A 217 8.58 17.02 -7.62
C VAL A 217 7.11 16.74 -7.35
N CYS A 218 6.41 17.78 -6.93
CA CYS A 218 4.98 17.70 -6.62
C CYS A 218 4.16 17.93 -7.88
N MET A 219 3.26 17.00 -8.15
CA MET A 219 2.34 17.06 -9.25
C MET A 219 0.92 17.37 -8.78
N GLU A 220 0.22 18.19 -9.53
CA GLU A 220 -1.18 18.52 -9.32
C GLU A 220 -1.89 18.71 -10.69
N ASN A 221 -3.03 18.03 -10.86
CA ASN A 221 -3.86 18.15 -12.07
C ASN A 221 -3.08 18.01 -13.39
N GLY A 222 -2.18 17.05 -13.45
CA GLY A 222 -1.34 16.77 -14.62
C GLY A 222 -0.19 17.76 -14.87
N LYS A 223 0.13 18.63 -13.91
CA LYS A 223 1.22 19.62 -14.02
C LYS A 223 2.20 19.48 -12.85
N ILE A 224 3.43 19.97 -13.04
CA ILE A 224 4.36 20.19 -11.92
C ILE A 224 3.92 21.46 -11.20
N ALA A 225 3.41 21.29 -9.97
CA ALA A 225 2.97 22.40 -9.16
C ALA A 225 4.13 23.05 -8.39
N ARG A 226 5.07 22.22 -7.88
CA ARG A 226 6.21 22.69 -7.08
C ARG A 226 7.34 21.67 -7.10
N THR A 227 8.55 22.15 -6.88
CA THR A 227 9.71 21.31 -6.61
C THR A 227 10.37 21.76 -5.31
N TRP A 228 10.90 20.81 -4.55
CA TRP A 228 11.61 21.07 -3.30
C TRP A 228 12.89 20.24 -3.23
N THR A 229 13.95 20.85 -2.77
CA THR A 229 15.09 20.12 -2.23
C THR A 229 14.68 19.40 -0.94
N LYS A 230 15.51 18.46 -0.48
CA LYS A 230 15.29 17.78 0.81
C LYS A 230 15.07 18.76 1.96
N ASP A 231 15.92 19.80 2.04
CA ASP A 231 15.90 20.76 3.16
C ASP A 231 14.64 21.64 3.11
N GLU A 232 14.24 22.09 1.93
CA GLU A 232 12.99 22.84 1.73
C GLU A 232 11.76 21.98 2.07
N PHE A 233 11.77 20.69 1.69
CA PHE A 233 10.67 19.77 2.01
C PHE A 233 10.50 19.57 3.53
N CYS A 234 11.62 19.45 4.26
CA CYS A 234 11.58 19.31 5.72
C CYS A 234 11.05 20.57 6.43
N GLN A 235 11.03 21.73 5.76
CA GLN A 235 10.55 23.01 6.29
C GLN A 235 9.10 23.33 5.88
N LEU A 236 8.42 22.42 5.16
CA LEU A 236 7.03 22.64 4.76
C LEU A 236 6.11 22.85 5.96
N SER A 237 5.26 23.86 5.85
CA SER A 237 4.23 24.10 6.85
C SER A 237 3.11 23.08 6.76
N HIS A 238 2.34 22.92 7.85
CA HIS A 238 1.12 22.09 7.83
C HIS A 238 0.12 22.55 6.74
N GLY A 239 0.09 23.85 6.44
CA GLY A 239 -0.74 24.40 5.37
C GLY A 239 -0.31 23.90 3.99
N ASP A 240 1.00 23.91 3.71
CA ASP A 240 1.56 23.42 2.44
C ASP A 240 1.31 21.93 2.26
N VAL A 241 1.57 21.14 3.32
CA VAL A 241 1.33 19.68 3.30
C VAL A 241 -0.11 19.37 2.93
N ARG A 242 -1.09 20.10 3.51
CA ARG A 242 -2.51 19.95 3.20
C ARG A 242 -2.85 20.43 1.78
N MET A 243 -2.32 21.59 1.40
CA MET A 243 -2.57 22.18 0.08
C MET A 243 -2.22 21.19 -1.04
N TYR A 244 -1.08 20.51 -0.92
CA TYR A 244 -0.60 19.55 -1.93
C TYR A 244 -1.07 18.12 -1.70
N GLY A 245 -1.87 17.83 -0.65
CA GLY A 245 -2.34 16.48 -0.32
C GLY A 245 -1.22 15.49 -0.01
N LEU A 246 -0.13 15.97 0.60
CA LEU A 246 1.05 15.15 0.92
C LEU A 246 0.85 14.37 2.22
N ARG A 247 1.53 13.25 2.35
CA ARG A 247 1.66 12.50 3.61
C ARG A 247 2.87 13.00 4.38
N HIS A 248 2.62 13.59 5.54
CA HIS A 248 3.66 14.12 6.42
C HIS A 248 3.45 13.62 7.85
N PRO A 249 4.52 13.32 8.63
CA PRO A 249 4.42 12.78 10.00
C PRO A 249 3.63 13.67 10.95
N ASP A 250 3.64 14.98 10.70
CA ASP A 250 2.97 15.97 11.51
C ASP A 250 1.56 16.30 11.02
N MET A 251 0.97 15.43 10.16
CA MET A 251 -0.44 15.57 9.80
C MET A 251 -1.30 15.50 11.06
N THR A 252 -2.00 16.58 11.32
CA THR A 252 -3.01 16.66 12.38
C THR A 252 -4.39 16.69 11.76
N LEU A 253 -5.36 16.05 12.40
CA LEU A 253 -6.76 16.30 12.06
C LEU A 253 -7.09 17.77 12.32
N PRO A 254 -8.03 18.38 11.55
CA PRO A 254 -8.59 19.66 11.90
C PRO A 254 -9.02 19.66 13.38
N GLU A 255 -8.82 20.78 14.09
CA GLU A 255 -9.20 20.94 15.51
C GLU A 255 -10.67 20.63 15.81
N THR A 256 -11.51 20.51 14.78
CA THR A 256 -12.91 20.10 14.88
C THR A 256 -13.09 18.61 15.24
N ALA A 257 -12.06 17.78 15.13
CA ALA A 257 -12.10 16.42 15.61
C ALA A 257 -11.85 16.43 17.13
N LYS A 258 -12.92 16.62 17.91
CA LYS A 258 -12.87 16.48 19.37
C LYS A 258 -12.13 15.18 19.73
N LYS A 259 -11.13 15.28 20.65
CA LYS A 259 -10.65 14.08 21.35
C LYS A 259 -11.89 13.42 21.96
N ARG A 260 -12.15 12.19 21.51
CA ARG A 260 -13.18 11.37 22.11
C ARG A 260 -12.77 11.19 23.57
N GLU A 261 -13.67 11.50 24.51
CA GLU A 261 -13.52 11.03 25.88
C GLU A 261 -13.39 9.51 25.77
N GLN A 262 -12.34 8.94 26.34
CA GLN A 262 -12.13 7.49 26.30
C GLN A 262 -13.39 6.85 26.89
N PRO A 263 -14.03 5.90 26.18
CA PRO A 263 -15.18 5.22 26.75
C PRO A 263 -14.74 4.62 28.10
N GLU A 264 -15.52 4.85 29.15
CA GLU A 264 -15.30 4.16 30.42
C GLU A 264 -15.14 2.68 30.10
N MET A 265 -14.02 2.07 30.50
CA MET A 265 -13.62 0.71 30.13
C MET A 265 -14.51 -0.37 30.79
N SER A 266 -15.85 -0.22 30.66
CA SER A 266 -16.79 -1.11 31.33
C SER A 266 -17.18 -2.34 30.51
N GLU A 267 -17.08 -2.29 29.17
CA GLU A 267 -17.47 -3.43 28.35
C GLU A 267 -16.51 -3.69 27.19
N PHE A 268 -16.08 -4.94 27.06
CA PHE A 268 -15.33 -5.42 25.91
C PHE A 268 -16.29 -6.03 24.88
N MET A 269 -16.13 -5.63 23.61
CA MET A 269 -16.78 -6.30 22.49
C MET A 269 -16.33 -7.75 22.40
N LEU A 270 -15.01 -7.98 22.45
CA LEU A 270 -14.39 -9.29 22.45
C LEU A 270 -13.12 -9.28 23.31
N GLU A 271 -12.91 -10.37 24.06
CA GLU A 271 -11.68 -10.69 24.74
C GLU A 271 -11.16 -12.04 24.24
N GLY A 272 -9.97 -12.06 23.67
CA GLY A 272 -9.24 -13.29 23.35
C GLY A 272 -8.26 -13.63 24.46
N ARG A 273 -8.26 -14.88 24.94
CA ARG A 273 -7.38 -15.35 26.03
C ARG A 273 -6.64 -16.61 25.59
N GLY A 274 -5.31 -16.55 25.58
CA GLY A 274 -4.43 -17.67 25.24
C GLY A 274 -4.62 -18.19 23.81
N LEU A 275 -4.95 -17.30 22.85
CA LEU A 275 -5.31 -17.69 21.49
C LEU A 275 -4.12 -18.27 20.75
N SER A 276 -4.27 -19.50 20.24
CA SER A 276 -3.26 -20.15 19.38
C SER A 276 -3.89 -20.75 18.16
N TYR A 277 -3.20 -20.62 17.02
CA TYR A 277 -3.58 -21.20 15.74
C TYR A 277 -2.35 -21.53 14.91
N PHE A 278 -2.31 -22.70 14.28
CA PHE A 278 -1.22 -23.18 13.42
C PHE A 278 -1.78 -23.68 12.12
N TYR A 279 -1.17 -23.29 11.00
CA TYR A 279 -1.48 -23.79 9.67
C TYR A 279 -0.93 -25.22 9.48
N LYS A 280 -1.68 -26.11 8.82
CA LYS A 280 -1.39 -27.57 8.74
C LYS A 280 -0.02 -27.94 8.16
N LYS A 281 0.60 -27.10 7.35
CA LYS A 281 1.85 -27.43 6.61
C LYS A 281 3.11 -26.75 7.14
N LYS A 282 2.99 -25.87 8.13
CA LYS A 282 4.11 -25.11 8.71
C LYS A 282 3.82 -24.85 10.17
N ASN A 283 4.86 -24.71 10.97
CA ASN A 283 4.74 -24.16 12.33
C ASN A 283 4.38 -22.64 12.32
N ASP A 284 3.88 -22.15 11.20
CA ASP A 284 3.46 -20.78 11.03
C ASP A 284 2.09 -20.56 11.67
N GLY A 285 1.96 -19.56 12.51
CA GLY A 285 0.71 -19.25 13.19
C GLY A 285 0.89 -18.23 14.30
N ILE A 286 -0.02 -18.27 15.26
CA ILE A 286 0.05 -17.45 16.48
C ILE A 286 -0.02 -18.36 17.71
N THR A 287 0.63 -17.94 18.78
CA THR A 287 0.68 -18.73 20.03
C THR A 287 0.44 -17.81 21.22
N ASP A 288 -0.48 -18.23 22.09
CA ASP A 288 -0.75 -17.64 23.40
C ASP A 288 -1.05 -16.12 23.38
N ILE A 289 -1.83 -15.67 22.40
CA ILE A 289 -2.19 -14.26 22.24
C ILE A 289 -3.35 -13.90 23.18
N ASN A 290 -3.14 -12.82 23.95
CA ASN A 290 -4.19 -12.17 24.71
C ASN A 290 -4.51 -10.82 24.07
N VAL A 291 -5.79 -10.53 23.82
CA VAL A 291 -6.24 -9.30 23.19
C VAL A 291 -7.61 -8.89 23.72
N SER A 292 -7.79 -7.61 23.99
CA SER A 292 -9.06 -7.05 24.41
C SER A 292 -9.47 -5.91 23.50
N LEU A 293 -10.71 -5.97 23.00
CA LEU A 293 -11.29 -4.97 22.11
C LEU A 293 -12.42 -4.24 22.84
N PRO A 294 -12.21 -3.02 23.34
CA PRO A 294 -13.26 -2.24 23.96
C PRO A 294 -14.39 -1.95 22.98
N GLN A 295 -15.64 -1.99 23.45
CA GLN A 295 -16.81 -1.75 22.61
C GLN A 295 -16.80 -0.32 22.07
N GLY A 296 -17.10 -0.18 20.78
CA GLY A 296 -17.16 1.12 20.11
C GLY A 296 -15.80 1.82 19.98
N SER A 297 -14.67 1.14 20.21
CA SER A 297 -13.33 1.69 20.07
C SER A 297 -12.68 1.34 18.73
N VAL A 298 -11.60 2.05 18.42
CA VAL A 298 -10.72 1.78 17.28
C VAL A 298 -9.38 1.26 17.78
N THR A 299 -9.05 0.02 17.42
CA THR A 299 -7.80 -0.64 17.78
C THR A 299 -6.89 -0.77 16.55
N ALA A 300 -5.69 -0.17 16.59
CA ALA A 300 -4.66 -0.48 15.61
C ALA A 300 -3.93 -1.78 15.99
N LEU A 301 -3.83 -2.71 15.06
CA LEU A 301 -3.01 -3.91 15.17
C LEU A 301 -1.75 -3.73 14.31
N THR A 302 -0.61 -3.54 14.97
CA THR A 302 0.68 -3.26 14.34
C THR A 302 1.67 -4.41 14.53
N GLY A 303 2.83 -4.34 13.91
CA GLY A 303 3.90 -5.36 14.00
C GLY A 303 4.46 -5.70 12.63
N GLU A 304 5.60 -6.36 12.57
CA GLU A 304 6.26 -6.75 11.32
C GLU A 304 5.40 -7.69 10.46
N ASN A 305 5.72 -7.81 9.18
CA ASN A 305 5.05 -8.75 8.30
C ASN A 305 5.36 -10.20 8.76
N GLY A 306 4.34 -11.05 8.76
CA GLY A 306 4.47 -12.44 9.22
C GLY A 306 4.25 -12.64 10.74
N THR A 307 4.03 -11.60 11.54
CA THR A 307 3.75 -11.73 12.99
C THR A 307 2.37 -12.32 13.31
N GLY A 308 1.52 -12.58 12.29
CA GLY A 308 0.21 -13.19 12.50
C GLY A 308 -0.95 -12.23 12.65
N LYS A 309 -0.80 -10.92 12.32
CA LYS A 309 -1.88 -9.91 12.38
C LYS A 309 -3.15 -10.36 11.67
N THR A 310 -3.04 -10.72 10.40
CA THR A 310 -4.18 -11.20 9.60
C THR A 310 -4.75 -12.52 10.15
N THR A 311 -3.92 -13.40 10.69
CA THR A 311 -4.36 -14.64 11.35
C THR A 311 -5.20 -14.34 12.58
N LEU A 312 -4.73 -13.45 13.45
CA LEU A 312 -5.47 -13.01 14.63
C LEU A 312 -6.82 -12.39 14.24
N CYS A 313 -6.83 -11.49 13.26
CA CYS A 313 -8.07 -10.87 12.78
C CYS A 313 -9.05 -11.89 12.22
N LYS A 314 -8.59 -12.88 11.45
CA LYS A 314 -9.43 -13.98 10.95
C LYS A 314 -10.04 -14.81 12.09
N ILE A 315 -9.30 -15.01 13.19
CA ILE A 315 -9.82 -15.69 14.38
C ILE A 315 -10.87 -14.81 15.08
N LEU A 316 -10.60 -13.53 15.29
CA LEU A 316 -11.55 -12.60 15.91
C LEU A 316 -12.86 -12.51 15.12
N CYS A 317 -12.79 -12.48 13.79
CA CYS A 317 -13.98 -12.53 12.92
C CYS A 317 -14.63 -13.92 12.79
N GLY A 318 -14.05 -14.97 13.37
CA GLY A 318 -14.58 -16.33 13.24
C GLY A 318 -14.39 -16.97 11.85
N LEU A 319 -13.53 -16.39 10.99
CA LEU A 319 -13.11 -16.98 9.72
C LEU A 319 -12.15 -18.14 9.91
N LEU A 320 -11.37 -18.11 11.00
CA LEU A 320 -10.56 -19.21 11.51
C LEU A 320 -11.03 -19.56 12.93
N GLN A 321 -11.04 -20.85 13.23
CA GLN A 321 -11.33 -21.32 14.59
C GLN A 321 -10.01 -21.50 15.32
N GLU A 322 -9.89 -20.90 16.50
CA GLU A 322 -8.76 -21.07 17.41
C GLU A 322 -8.55 -22.54 17.74
N ARG A 323 -7.29 -22.99 17.83
CA ARG A 323 -6.93 -24.35 18.27
C ARG A 323 -6.77 -24.46 19.78
N LYS A 324 -6.32 -23.38 20.43
CA LYS A 324 -6.23 -23.21 21.88
C LYS A 324 -6.71 -21.81 22.24
N GLY A 325 -7.07 -21.63 23.49
CA GLY A 325 -7.59 -20.40 24.02
C GLY A 325 -9.11 -20.28 23.88
N THR A 326 -9.62 -19.13 24.23
CA THR A 326 -11.06 -18.85 24.19
C THR A 326 -11.29 -17.39 23.79
N ILE A 327 -12.39 -17.14 23.08
CA ILE A 327 -12.87 -15.78 22.84
C ILE A 327 -14.17 -15.62 23.62
N VAL A 328 -14.24 -14.58 24.41
CA VAL A 328 -15.41 -14.27 25.25
C VAL A 328 -15.96 -12.89 24.91
N ARG A 329 -17.28 -12.76 25.08
CA ARG A 329 -18.03 -11.50 25.05
C ARG A 329 -18.91 -11.46 26.28
N GLN A 330 -18.82 -10.42 27.10
CA GLN A 330 -19.57 -10.26 28.33
C GLN A 330 -19.50 -11.53 29.23
N GLY A 331 -18.28 -12.07 29.37
CA GLY A 331 -18.02 -13.26 30.19
C GLY A 331 -18.48 -14.61 29.61
N ARG A 332 -19.10 -14.61 28.40
CA ARG A 332 -19.60 -15.85 27.74
C ARG A 332 -18.73 -16.19 26.53
N SER A 333 -18.36 -17.46 26.40
CA SER A 333 -17.64 -17.95 25.22
C SER A 333 -18.45 -17.74 23.94
N LEU A 334 -17.79 -17.22 22.90
CA LEU A 334 -18.38 -16.91 21.61
C LEU A 334 -17.80 -17.81 20.52
N SER A 335 -18.64 -18.68 19.93
CA SER A 335 -18.21 -19.60 18.87
C SER A 335 -17.84 -18.85 17.58
N ALA A 336 -16.98 -19.47 16.73
CA ALA A 336 -16.59 -18.89 15.45
C ALA A 336 -17.79 -18.51 14.57
N SER A 337 -18.86 -19.32 14.54
CA SER A 337 -20.07 -19.01 13.78
C SER A 337 -20.76 -17.73 14.28
N LYS A 338 -20.86 -17.56 15.61
CA LYS A 338 -21.46 -16.35 16.21
C LYS A 338 -20.59 -15.12 15.96
N ARG A 339 -19.27 -15.24 16.04
CA ARG A 339 -18.33 -14.14 15.70
C ARG A 339 -18.50 -13.71 14.25
N ARG A 340 -18.63 -14.67 13.32
CA ARG A 340 -18.82 -14.39 11.89
C ARG A 340 -20.11 -13.61 11.62
N ALA A 341 -21.18 -13.91 12.35
CA ALA A 341 -22.46 -13.23 12.20
C ALA A 341 -22.43 -11.75 12.63
N VAL A 342 -21.52 -11.37 13.53
CA VAL A 342 -21.39 -9.99 14.05
C VAL A 342 -20.17 -9.25 13.51
N SER A 343 -19.43 -9.83 12.57
CA SER A 343 -18.18 -9.26 12.05
C SER A 343 -18.24 -9.00 10.55
N TYR A 344 -17.57 -7.95 10.11
CA TYR A 344 -17.31 -7.66 8.70
C TYR A 344 -15.82 -7.39 8.51
N SER A 345 -15.20 -8.01 7.50
CA SER A 345 -13.78 -7.83 7.21
C SER A 345 -13.61 -7.19 5.84
N VAL A 346 -12.89 -6.08 5.78
CA VAL A 346 -12.41 -5.44 4.55
C VAL A 346 -11.00 -5.95 4.28
N MET A 347 -10.83 -6.60 3.13
CA MET A 347 -9.55 -7.18 2.71
C MET A 347 -8.60 -6.10 2.18
N GLN A 348 -7.30 -6.34 2.28
CA GLN A 348 -6.26 -5.49 1.72
C GLN A 348 -6.43 -5.29 0.21
N ASP A 349 -6.72 -6.36 -0.52
CA ASP A 349 -6.99 -6.35 -1.95
C ASP A 349 -8.51 -6.43 -2.18
N ALA A 350 -9.09 -5.30 -2.57
CA ALA A 350 -10.52 -5.16 -2.76
C ALA A 350 -11.06 -6.03 -3.91
N ASP A 351 -10.22 -6.39 -4.89
CA ASP A 351 -10.63 -7.22 -6.03
C ASP A 351 -11.14 -8.61 -5.61
N TYR A 352 -10.65 -9.13 -4.49
CA TYR A 352 -11.15 -10.39 -3.94
C TYR A 352 -12.47 -10.30 -3.18
N GLN A 353 -13.04 -9.11 -3.06
CA GLN A 353 -14.24 -8.87 -2.23
C GLN A 353 -15.42 -8.28 -3.01
N LEU A 354 -15.21 -7.82 -4.24
CA LEU A 354 -16.22 -7.15 -5.06
C LEU A 354 -16.81 -8.13 -6.08
N TYR A 355 -18.12 -8.41 -5.97
CA TYR A 355 -18.81 -9.44 -6.75
C TYR A 355 -20.03 -8.95 -7.50
N ALA A 356 -20.63 -7.80 -7.10
CA ALA A 356 -21.84 -7.29 -7.72
C ALA A 356 -21.58 -6.68 -9.10
N ASP A 357 -22.64 -6.48 -9.87
CA ASP A 357 -22.67 -5.87 -11.19
C ASP A 357 -22.53 -4.35 -11.17
N SER A 358 -22.78 -3.73 -10.01
CA SER A 358 -22.67 -2.29 -9.83
C SER A 358 -22.22 -1.91 -8.42
N VAL A 359 -21.65 -0.72 -8.30
CA VAL A 359 -21.22 -0.14 -6.99
C VAL A 359 -22.41 -0.06 -6.00
N GLY A 360 -23.56 0.37 -6.48
CA GLY A 360 -24.76 0.47 -5.63
C GLY A 360 -25.19 -0.89 -5.08
N ASN A 361 -25.19 -1.93 -5.93
CA ASN A 361 -25.53 -3.28 -5.52
C ASN A 361 -24.46 -3.90 -4.61
N GLU A 362 -23.18 -3.58 -4.81
CA GLU A 362 -22.09 -4.07 -3.95
C GLU A 362 -22.25 -3.57 -2.50
N ILE A 363 -22.58 -2.30 -2.31
CA ILE A 363 -22.75 -1.69 -0.99
C ILE A 363 -23.84 -2.37 -0.15
N VAL A 364 -24.89 -2.87 -0.80
CA VAL A 364 -26.02 -3.53 -0.14
C VAL A 364 -26.04 -5.05 -0.36
N LEU A 365 -24.99 -5.61 -0.90
CA LEU A 365 -24.92 -7.04 -1.27
C LEU A 365 -25.23 -7.95 -0.07
N GLY A 366 -26.09 -8.94 -0.30
CA GLY A 366 -26.48 -9.93 0.70
C GLY A 366 -27.43 -9.41 1.79
N LYS A 367 -28.01 -8.22 1.64
CA LYS A 367 -28.95 -7.62 2.60
C LYS A 367 -30.33 -7.46 1.99
N VAL A 368 -31.35 -7.47 2.84
CA VAL A 368 -32.73 -7.15 2.42
C VAL A 368 -32.84 -5.64 2.31
N LEU A 369 -33.08 -5.14 1.09
CA LEU A 369 -33.18 -3.72 0.85
C LEU A 369 -34.53 -3.20 1.44
N ASN A 370 -34.40 -2.33 2.43
CA ASN A 370 -35.51 -1.53 3.02
C ASN A 370 -35.17 -0.05 2.87
N GLU A 371 -36.07 0.85 3.23
CA GLU A 371 -35.89 2.29 3.08
C GLU A 371 -34.71 2.81 3.93
N GLU A 372 -34.56 2.32 5.16
CA GLU A 372 -33.49 2.68 6.07
C GLU A 372 -32.09 2.30 5.48
N LEU A 373 -31.97 1.07 4.96
CA LEU A 373 -30.72 0.63 4.31
C LEU A 373 -30.43 1.41 3.03
N ARG A 374 -31.47 1.79 2.29
CA ARG A 374 -31.36 2.62 1.11
C ARG A 374 -30.81 4.00 1.44
N GLU A 375 -31.38 4.69 2.42
CA GLU A 375 -30.91 5.99 2.91
C GLU A 375 -29.46 5.90 3.38
N LYS A 376 -29.15 4.90 4.19
CA LYS A 376 -27.79 4.63 4.69
C LYS A 376 -26.78 4.36 3.56
N ALA A 377 -27.19 3.64 2.51
CA ALA A 377 -26.35 3.39 1.35
C ALA A 377 -26.09 4.68 0.56
N TYR A 378 -27.08 5.54 0.42
CA TYR A 378 -26.88 6.85 -0.22
C TYR A 378 -25.98 7.77 0.62
N GLU A 379 -26.17 7.81 1.95
CA GLU A 379 -25.27 8.54 2.85
C GLU A 379 -23.81 8.04 2.71
N ALA A 380 -23.64 6.72 2.67
CA ALA A 380 -22.33 6.12 2.45
C ALA A 380 -21.73 6.54 1.10
N MET A 381 -22.51 6.45 0.02
CA MET A 381 -22.05 6.85 -1.33
C MET A 381 -21.64 8.31 -1.37
N ASP A 382 -22.39 9.22 -0.75
CA ASP A 382 -22.07 10.64 -0.69
C ASP A 382 -20.75 10.88 0.09
N ALA A 383 -20.66 10.26 1.25
CA ALA A 383 -19.50 10.43 2.12
C ALA A 383 -18.19 9.89 1.50
N PHE A 384 -18.27 8.81 0.69
CA PHE A 384 -17.11 8.24 0.00
C PHE A 384 -16.88 8.80 -1.41
N GLY A 385 -17.74 9.71 -1.89
CA GLY A 385 -17.69 10.22 -3.26
C GLY A 385 -17.90 9.12 -4.29
N LEU A 386 -18.90 8.25 -4.06
CA LEU A 386 -19.24 7.13 -4.93
C LEU A 386 -20.56 7.35 -5.68
N ARG A 387 -21.25 8.47 -5.46
CA ARG A 387 -22.58 8.73 -6.01
C ARG A 387 -22.62 8.63 -7.54
N GLU A 388 -21.65 9.25 -8.19
CA GLU A 388 -21.53 9.25 -9.66
C GLU A 388 -21.06 7.90 -10.23
N LEU A 389 -20.50 7.05 -9.39
CA LEU A 389 -20.01 5.72 -9.75
C LEU A 389 -21.04 4.62 -9.49
N ARG A 390 -22.23 4.97 -8.95
CA ARG A 390 -23.24 4.03 -8.45
C ARG A 390 -23.54 2.90 -9.43
N ASP A 391 -23.71 3.22 -10.68
CA ASP A 391 -24.14 2.28 -11.73
C ASP A 391 -22.96 1.67 -12.50
N ARG A 392 -21.69 2.01 -12.15
CA ARG A 392 -20.51 1.41 -12.75
C ARG A 392 -20.24 0.02 -12.18
N HIS A 393 -19.70 -0.85 -13.03
CA HIS A 393 -19.22 -2.17 -12.62
C HIS A 393 -17.95 -2.01 -11.76
N PRO A 394 -17.84 -2.69 -10.59
CA PRO A 394 -16.68 -2.55 -9.70
C PRO A 394 -15.32 -2.84 -10.36
N ALA A 395 -15.27 -3.76 -11.34
CA ALA A 395 -14.03 -4.05 -12.07
C ALA A 395 -13.49 -2.87 -12.89
N SER A 396 -14.34 -1.89 -13.26
CA SER A 396 -13.94 -0.70 -14.00
C SER A 396 -13.34 0.41 -13.12
N LEU A 397 -13.38 0.24 -11.82
CA LEU A 397 -12.93 1.23 -10.84
C LEU A 397 -11.42 1.18 -10.62
N SER A 398 -10.83 2.31 -10.26
CA SER A 398 -9.46 2.38 -9.73
C SER A 398 -9.35 1.67 -8.37
N GLY A 399 -8.14 1.27 -7.97
CA GLY A 399 -7.91 0.60 -6.68
C GLY A 399 -8.44 1.40 -5.48
N GLY A 400 -8.24 2.72 -5.47
CA GLY A 400 -8.77 3.59 -4.41
C GLY A 400 -10.30 3.70 -4.41
N GLU A 401 -10.95 3.66 -5.57
CA GLU A 401 -12.42 3.61 -5.67
C GLU A 401 -12.96 2.29 -5.17
N LYS A 402 -12.36 1.16 -5.57
CA LYS A 402 -12.70 -0.18 -5.08
C LYS A 402 -12.63 -0.25 -3.55
N GLN A 403 -11.56 0.28 -2.97
CA GLN A 403 -11.39 0.33 -1.52
C GLN A 403 -12.49 1.17 -0.84
N ARG A 404 -12.87 2.31 -1.42
CA ARG A 404 -13.98 3.12 -0.91
C ARG A 404 -15.32 2.37 -0.96
N VAL A 405 -15.56 1.57 -2.01
CA VAL A 405 -16.77 0.72 -2.11
C VAL A 405 -16.82 -0.33 -1.00
N THR A 406 -15.70 -1.04 -0.73
CA THR A 406 -15.67 -2.04 0.37
C THR A 406 -15.89 -1.40 1.73
N MET A 407 -15.40 -0.19 1.95
CA MET A 407 -15.62 0.56 3.18
C MET A 407 -17.10 1.03 3.31
N ALA A 408 -17.72 1.47 2.22
CA ALA A 408 -19.14 1.82 2.19
C ALA A 408 -20.01 0.59 2.49
N ALA A 409 -19.68 -0.57 1.96
CA ALA A 409 -20.35 -1.84 2.25
C ALA A 409 -20.19 -2.24 3.73
N ALA A 410 -19.01 -2.02 4.33
CA ALA A 410 -18.78 -2.22 5.76
C ALA A 410 -19.64 -1.31 6.63
N TYR A 411 -19.79 -0.04 6.26
CA TYR A 411 -20.66 0.91 6.97
C TYR A 411 -22.14 0.48 6.92
N CYS A 412 -22.61 0.05 5.77
CA CYS A 412 -23.98 -0.43 5.58
C CYS A 412 -24.21 -1.80 6.22
N SER A 413 -23.16 -2.53 6.67
CA SER A 413 -23.34 -3.82 7.33
C SER A 413 -23.94 -3.67 8.73
N GLU A 414 -24.65 -4.71 9.19
CA GLU A 414 -25.14 -4.81 10.57
C GLU A 414 -24.05 -5.26 11.56
N ALA A 415 -22.83 -5.50 11.07
CA ALA A 415 -21.72 -5.98 11.88
C ALA A 415 -21.39 -4.99 13.01
N GLU A 416 -21.13 -5.54 14.18
CA GLU A 416 -20.67 -4.79 15.36
C GLU A 416 -19.15 -4.68 15.40
N LEU A 417 -18.43 -5.68 14.84
CA LEU A 417 -16.98 -5.69 14.68
C LEU A 417 -16.61 -5.51 13.20
N ILE A 418 -15.85 -4.46 12.92
CA ILE A 418 -15.30 -4.19 11.59
C ILE A 418 -13.79 -4.41 11.65
N VAL A 419 -13.25 -5.20 10.73
CA VAL A 419 -11.81 -5.38 10.56
C VAL A 419 -11.39 -4.80 9.22
N LEU A 420 -10.38 -3.92 9.23
CA LEU A 420 -9.81 -3.29 8.04
C LEU A 420 -8.36 -3.74 7.90
N ASP A 421 -8.00 -4.35 6.77
CA ASP A 421 -6.63 -4.80 6.50
C ASP A 421 -5.94 -3.79 5.55
N GLU A 422 -4.93 -3.05 6.07
CA GLU A 422 -4.15 -2.01 5.39
C GLU A 422 -4.99 -0.98 4.60
N PRO A 423 -5.98 -0.31 5.22
CA PRO A 423 -6.94 0.54 4.50
C PRO A 423 -6.35 1.81 3.89
N THR A 424 -5.10 2.16 4.18
CA THR A 424 -4.41 3.36 3.65
C THR A 424 -3.26 3.03 2.70
N SER A 425 -3.11 1.76 2.30
CA SER A 425 -2.07 1.36 1.34
C SER A 425 -2.30 2.05 -0.01
N GLY A 426 -1.25 2.69 -0.57
CA GLY A 426 -1.34 3.40 -1.86
C GLY A 426 -2.18 4.69 -1.84
N LEU A 427 -2.64 5.17 -0.69
CA LEU A 427 -3.40 6.43 -0.60
C LEU A 427 -2.46 7.63 -0.41
N ASP A 428 -2.85 8.77 -0.94
CA ASP A 428 -2.28 10.09 -0.67
C ASP A 428 -2.68 10.63 0.73
N GLY A 429 -2.22 11.83 1.08
CA GLY A 429 -2.54 12.45 2.37
C GLY A 429 -4.04 12.68 2.57
N ASP A 430 -4.74 13.15 1.55
CA ASP A 430 -6.19 13.38 1.61
C ASP A 430 -6.95 12.05 1.79
N GLY A 431 -6.50 10.99 1.14
CA GLY A 431 -7.04 9.64 1.29
C GLY A 431 -6.90 9.12 2.73
N VAL A 432 -5.74 9.30 3.36
CA VAL A 432 -5.52 8.93 4.77
C VAL A 432 -6.46 9.69 5.70
N LEU A 433 -6.62 11.01 5.50
CA LEU A 433 -7.54 11.82 6.30
C LEU A 433 -9.00 11.36 6.15
N LYS A 434 -9.42 11.03 4.93
CA LYS A 434 -10.76 10.49 4.67
C LYS A 434 -10.97 9.15 5.37
N VAL A 435 -10.02 8.22 5.29
CA VAL A 435 -10.08 6.93 6.00
C VAL A 435 -10.13 7.15 7.51
N ALA A 436 -9.30 8.03 8.07
CA ALA A 436 -9.30 8.34 9.49
C ALA A 436 -10.66 8.90 9.97
N ALA A 437 -11.25 9.85 9.23
CA ALA A 437 -12.57 10.39 9.53
C ALA A 437 -13.66 9.30 9.49
N TRP A 438 -13.56 8.40 8.55
CA TRP A 438 -14.47 7.28 8.37
C TRP A 438 -14.43 6.29 9.52
N VAL A 439 -13.24 5.87 9.87
CA VAL A 439 -13.03 4.96 11.01
C VAL A 439 -13.64 5.55 12.28
N LYS A 440 -13.47 6.85 12.49
CA LYS A 440 -14.11 7.55 13.63
C LYS A 440 -15.62 7.50 13.57
N ARG A 441 -16.24 7.76 12.41
CA ARG A 441 -17.68 7.66 12.23
C ARG A 441 -18.21 6.26 12.52
N LEU A 442 -17.51 5.20 12.09
CA LEU A 442 -17.89 3.83 12.43
C LEU A 442 -17.92 3.63 13.95
N ALA A 443 -16.91 4.11 14.66
CA ALA A 443 -16.85 4.01 16.11
C ALA A 443 -17.91 4.87 16.81
N GLU A 444 -18.21 6.08 16.31
CA GLU A 444 -19.30 6.94 16.78
C GLU A 444 -20.67 6.30 16.58
N ALA A 445 -20.84 5.49 15.52
CA ALA A 445 -22.02 4.67 15.29
C ALA A 445 -22.07 3.38 16.16
N GLY A 446 -21.19 3.27 17.19
CA GLY A 446 -21.16 2.16 18.14
C GLY A 446 -20.44 0.90 17.64
N LYS A 447 -19.82 0.93 16.45
CA LYS A 447 -19.07 -0.22 15.92
C LYS A 447 -17.68 -0.27 16.54
N THR A 448 -17.20 -1.47 16.85
CA THR A 448 -15.81 -1.72 17.26
C THR A 448 -14.97 -1.94 15.99
N VAL A 449 -13.85 -1.23 15.85
CA VAL A 449 -13.05 -1.28 14.65
C VAL A 449 -11.64 -1.78 14.98
N VAL A 450 -11.15 -2.77 14.25
CA VAL A 450 -9.75 -3.24 14.28
C VAL A 450 -9.10 -2.92 12.96
N ILE A 451 -7.97 -2.25 12.99
CA ILE A 451 -7.22 -1.86 11.78
C ILE A 451 -5.86 -2.53 11.82
N ILE A 452 -5.58 -3.41 10.87
CA ILE A 452 -4.21 -3.83 10.60
C ILE A 452 -3.55 -2.71 9.82
N THR A 453 -2.46 -2.13 10.33
CA THR A 453 -1.77 -1.06 9.60
C THR A 453 -0.33 -0.87 10.02
N HIS A 454 0.50 -0.45 9.06
CA HIS A 454 1.84 0.08 9.26
C HIS A 454 1.86 1.62 9.20
N ASP A 455 0.70 2.24 9.01
CA ASP A 455 0.55 3.68 8.89
C ASP A 455 0.45 4.35 10.26
N GLN A 456 1.56 4.94 10.70
CA GLN A 456 1.61 5.67 11.98
C GLN A 456 0.69 6.91 11.98
N ILE A 457 0.46 7.51 10.80
CA ILE A 457 -0.42 8.68 10.67
C ILE A 457 -1.86 8.24 10.96
N LEU A 458 -2.34 7.18 10.30
CA LEU A 458 -3.68 6.64 10.56
C LEU A 458 -3.85 6.25 12.04
N SER A 459 -2.85 5.56 12.61
CA SER A 459 -2.88 5.14 14.02
C SER A 459 -3.01 6.33 14.97
N LYS A 460 -2.24 7.40 14.76
CA LYS A 460 -2.33 8.63 15.55
C LYS A 460 -3.65 9.36 15.37
N LEU A 461 -4.20 9.37 14.14
CA LEU A 461 -5.38 10.13 13.79
C LEU A 461 -6.69 9.47 14.25
N ALA A 462 -6.78 8.14 14.20
CA ALA A 462 -8.06 7.45 14.30
C ALA A 462 -8.14 6.41 15.43
N CYS A 463 -7.01 5.93 15.98
CA CYS A 463 -7.04 4.81 16.91
C CYS A 463 -7.04 5.25 18.37
N ASP A 464 -7.84 4.58 19.19
CA ASP A 464 -7.91 4.78 20.64
C ASP A 464 -6.83 3.99 21.36
N GLN A 465 -6.42 2.82 20.80
CA GLN A 465 -5.33 1.98 21.32
C GLN A 465 -4.52 1.34 20.20
N VAL A 466 -3.29 0.96 20.52
CA VAL A 466 -2.38 0.26 19.61
C VAL A 466 -1.95 -1.05 20.26
N VAL A 467 -2.18 -2.16 19.58
CA VAL A 467 -1.71 -3.50 19.94
C VAL A 467 -0.60 -3.89 18.98
N GLU A 468 0.61 -4.09 19.50
CA GLU A 468 1.76 -4.49 18.70
C GLU A 468 2.01 -5.99 18.83
N LEU A 469 1.95 -6.72 17.70
CA LEU A 469 2.36 -8.13 17.65
C LEU A 469 3.85 -8.22 17.31
N ARG A 470 4.61 -8.92 18.16
CA ARG A 470 6.04 -9.17 17.97
C ARG A 470 6.31 -10.67 17.84
N LEU A 471 7.28 -11.00 17.02
CA LEU A 471 7.85 -12.35 16.98
C LEU A 471 8.74 -12.51 18.21
N THR A 472 8.42 -13.44 19.11
CA THR A 472 9.29 -13.76 20.22
C THR A 472 10.01 -15.06 19.99
N ARG A 473 11.30 -15.06 20.35
CA ARG A 473 12.08 -16.27 20.57
C ARG A 473 11.92 -16.79 22.01
N ASP A 474 11.41 -15.98 22.94
CA ASP A 474 11.17 -16.33 24.36
C ASP A 474 9.90 -15.66 24.86
N VAL A 475 9.14 -16.37 25.71
CA VAL A 475 7.80 -15.99 26.18
C VAL A 475 7.90 -15.15 27.45
N GLU A 476 7.47 -13.90 27.40
CA GLU A 476 6.98 -13.18 28.57
C GLU A 476 5.76 -12.34 28.22
N THR A 477 4.70 -12.50 29.00
CA THR A 477 3.41 -11.79 28.81
C THR A 477 3.46 -10.50 29.61
N ILE A 478 3.29 -9.36 28.93
CA ILE A 478 3.20 -8.04 29.58
C ILE A 478 1.77 -7.50 29.46
N PHE A 479 1.14 -7.20 30.60
CA PHE A 479 -0.12 -6.46 30.68
C PHE A 479 0.16 -4.96 30.69
N ALA A 480 -0.60 -4.17 29.92
CA ALA A 480 -0.44 -2.73 29.87
C ALA A 480 -1.68 -1.99 30.39
N GLU A 481 -1.43 -0.87 31.04
CA GLU A 481 -2.44 0.06 31.54
C GLU A 481 -3.01 0.97 30.43
N PRO A 482 -4.21 1.55 30.61
CA PRO A 482 -4.90 2.37 29.60
C PRO A 482 -4.07 3.60 29.17
N GLY A 483 -3.92 3.79 27.86
CA GLY A 483 -3.17 4.91 27.30
C GLY A 483 -1.73 4.60 26.89
N ILE A 484 -1.26 3.36 27.06
CA ILE A 484 0.09 2.90 26.75
C ILE A 484 0.06 1.88 25.60
N ARG A 485 1.11 1.85 24.78
CA ARG A 485 1.31 0.81 23.76
C ARG A 485 1.35 -0.57 24.41
N THR A 486 0.38 -1.41 24.10
CA THR A 486 0.37 -2.81 24.52
C THR A 486 1.16 -3.64 23.54
N THR A 487 2.21 -4.30 23.99
CA THR A 487 3.00 -5.23 23.18
C THR A 487 2.51 -6.64 23.46
N VAL A 488 2.10 -7.38 22.44
CA VAL A 488 1.72 -8.78 22.53
C VAL A 488 2.72 -9.60 21.73
N GLU A 489 3.34 -10.57 22.35
CA GLU A 489 4.42 -11.36 21.77
C GLU A 489 3.92 -12.66 21.14
N THR A 490 4.41 -13.01 19.95
CA THR A 490 4.09 -14.28 19.26
C THR A 490 5.34 -15.15 19.19
N ALA A 491 5.28 -16.40 19.66
CA ALA A 491 6.38 -17.34 19.52
C ALA A 491 6.35 -17.99 18.13
N ASN A 492 7.44 -17.85 17.37
CA ASN A 492 7.77 -18.71 16.24
C ASN A 492 8.81 -19.72 16.69
N ARG A 493 8.49 -21.00 16.59
CA ARG A 493 9.45 -22.10 16.65
C ARG A 493 9.76 -22.63 15.27
#